data_03eef21ce56d180d4d44041816ec64fd
#
_entry.id   03eef21ce56d180d4d44041816ec64fd
#
_cell.length_a   1.000
_cell.length_b   1.000
_cell.length_c   1.000
_cell.angle_alpha   90.00
_cell.angle_beta   90.00
_cell.angle_gamma   90.00
#
_symmetry.space_group_name_H-M   'P 1'
#
loop_
_entity.id
_entity.type
_entity.pdbx_description
1 polymer ?
#
loop_
_entity_poly.entity_id
_entity_poly.type
_entity_poly.pdbx_seq_one_letter_code
_entity_poly.pdbx_strand_id
1 'polypeptide(L)'
;MSDQYFGESHQMLRDSLRKFIAREISPFVDEWEEKGTFPRELYKKAGNEGFLGMGYPEEYGGTQADVFHQIVFAEEMMRCGSVGLVCSLGSSAIAVPPILALGTEEQKKKYVPPALAGDMIAVLGITEPSGGSDVANLLTKAVRKGDNYIVNGSKTFI
;
A
#
# COMPACT_ATOMS: atom_id res chain seq x y z
N MET A 1 22.06 -4.65 23.49
CA MET A 1 21.85 -3.18 23.45
C MET A 1 20.36 -2.98 23.40
N SER A 2 19.78 -2.27 24.37
CA SER A 2 18.39 -1.82 24.22
C SER A 2 18.38 -0.84 23.06
N ASP A 3 17.62 -1.17 22.03
CA ASP A 3 17.53 -0.32 20.86
C ASP A 3 16.80 0.97 21.30
N GLN A 4 17.48 2.08 21.24
CA GLN A 4 17.01 3.37 21.75
C GLN A 4 15.71 3.83 21.06
N TYR A 5 15.45 3.28 19.85
CA TYR A 5 14.36 3.69 18.96
C TYR A 5 13.19 2.70 18.90
N PHE A 6 13.40 1.45 19.31
CA PHE A 6 12.40 0.40 19.17
C PHE A 6 11.92 -0.07 20.56
N GLY A 7 10.68 0.25 20.88
CA GLY A 7 10.02 -0.18 22.13
C GLY A 7 9.26 -1.50 21.97
N GLU A 8 8.49 -1.85 22.99
CA GLU A 8 7.72 -3.09 23.05
C GLU A 8 6.72 -3.24 21.89
N SER A 9 6.02 -2.17 21.52
CA SER A 9 5.06 -2.19 20.39
C SER A 9 5.72 -2.52 19.07
N HIS A 10 6.93 -2.01 18.81
CA HIS A 10 7.71 -2.32 17.63
C HIS A 10 8.14 -3.80 17.58
N GLN A 11 8.50 -4.36 18.75
CA GLN A 11 8.84 -5.78 18.85
C GLN A 11 7.61 -6.67 18.62
N MET A 12 6.46 -6.29 19.17
CA MET A 12 5.19 -6.99 18.94
C MET A 12 4.82 -6.99 17.46
N LEU A 13 4.97 -5.85 16.77
CA LEU A 13 4.77 -5.76 15.32
C LEU A 13 5.72 -6.69 14.57
N ARG A 14 7.01 -6.69 14.93
CA ARG A 14 8.03 -7.57 14.33
C ARG A 14 7.65 -9.03 14.42
N ASP A 15 7.21 -9.47 15.59
CA ASP A 15 6.81 -10.85 15.83
C ASP A 15 5.52 -11.23 15.06
N SER A 16 4.57 -10.31 14.96
CA SER A 16 3.34 -10.49 14.17
C SER A 16 3.64 -10.60 12.69
N LEU A 17 4.50 -9.73 12.15
CA LEU A 17 4.90 -9.77 10.74
C LEU A 17 5.64 -11.05 10.40
N ARG A 18 6.56 -11.51 11.25
CA ARG A 18 7.27 -12.79 11.05
C ARG A 18 6.31 -13.98 10.98
N LYS A 19 5.32 -14.03 11.88
CA LYS A 19 4.29 -15.07 11.86
C LYS A 19 3.45 -15.00 10.59
N PHE A 20 3.04 -13.79 10.20
CA PHE A 20 2.28 -13.58 8.97
C PHE A 20 3.07 -14.04 7.74
N ILE A 21 4.31 -13.61 7.59
CA ILE A 21 5.18 -13.98 6.48
C ILE A 21 5.36 -15.50 6.42
N ALA A 22 5.68 -16.13 7.55
CA ALA A 22 5.90 -17.58 7.61
C ALA A 22 4.65 -18.39 7.25
N ARG A 23 3.45 -17.89 7.58
CA ARG A 23 2.18 -18.57 7.32
C ARG A 23 1.62 -18.29 5.94
N GLU A 24 1.62 -17.01 5.52
CA GLU A 24 0.86 -16.55 4.37
C GLU A 24 1.70 -16.29 3.11
N ILE A 25 3.01 -16.14 3.24
CA ILE A 25 3.87 -15.75 2.11
C ILE A 25 4.94 -16.80 1.82
N SER A 26 5.80 -17.11 2.80
CA SER A 26 6.99 -17.96 2.57
C SER A 26 6.70 -19.31 1.90
N PRO A 27 5.58 -20.03 2.18
CA PRO A 27 5.31 -21.29 1.52
C PRO A 27 4.97 -21.16 0.03
N PHE A 28 4.68 -19.96 -0.46
CA PHE A 28 4.11 -19.73 -1.78
C PHE A 28 4.90 -18.74 -2.63
N VAL A 29 5.86 -18.01 -2.04
CA VAL A 29 6.52 -16.88 -2.68
C VAL A 29 7.25 -17.26 -3.97
N ASP A 30 7.92 -18.39 -4.01
CA ASP A 30 8.63 -18.85 -5.21
C ASP A 30 7.66 -19.12 -6.37
N GLU A 31 6.54 -19.77 -6.08
CA GLU A 31 5.48 -20.01 -7.07
C GLU A 31 4.88 -18.68 -7.59
N TRP A 32 4.67 -17.71 -6.70
CA TRP A 32 4.14 -16.41 -7.09
C TRP A 32 5.13 -15.59 -7.93
N GLU A 33 6.42 -15.66 -7.62
CA GLU A 33 7.49 -15.05 -8.43
C GLU A 33 7.53 -15.66 -9.85
N GLU A 34 7.46 -17.00 -9.96
CA GLU A 34 7.41 -17.66 -11.27
C GLU A 34 6.17 -17.28 -12.08
N LYS A 35 5.02 -17.14 -11.42
CA LYS A 35 3.76 -16.75 -12.07
C LYS A 35 3.67 -15.25 -12.35
N GLY A 36 4.50 -14.42 -11.74
CA GLY A 36 4.44 -12.96 -11.82
C GLY A 36 3.19 -12.35 -11.15
N THR A 37 2.54 -13.10 -10.24
CA THR A 37 1.34 -12.64 -9.54
C THR A 37 1.09 -13.43 -8.27
N PHE A 38 0.39 -12.83 -7.30
CA PHE A 38 -0.05 -13.49 -6.07
C PHE A 38 -1.55 -13.29 -5.84
N PRO A 39 -2.20 -14.13 -5.00
CA PRO A 39 -3.63 -14.04 -4.75
C PRO A 39 -4.05 -12.71 -4.12
N ARG A 40 -5.14 -12.12 -4.61
CA ARG A 40 -5.71 -10.87 -4.09
C ARG A 40 -6.10 -10.99 -2.60
N GLU A 41 -6.42 -12.19 -2.15
CA GLU A 41 -6.75 -12.51 -0.77
C GLU A 41 -5.63 -12.13 0.21
N LEU A 42 -4.39 -12.03 -0.26
CA LEU A 42 -3.26 -11.61 0.59
C LEU A 42 -3.44 -10.17 1.09
N TYR A 43 -4.01 -9.27 0.26
CA TYR A 43 -4.36 -7.91 0.70
C TYR A 43 -5.37 -7.94 1.83
N LYS A 44 -6.41 -8.76 1.72
CA LYS A 44 -7.42 -8.92 2.76
C LYS A 44 -6.84 -9.45 4.05
N LYS A 45 -5.96 -10.46 3.96
CA LYS A 45 -5.25 -11.01 5.12
C LYS A 45 -4.38 -9.96 5.80
N ALA A 46 -3.60 -9.19 5.02
CA ALA A 46 -2.77 -8.10 5.55
C ALA A 46 -3.60 -6.97 6.16
N GLY A 47 -4.75 -6.63 5.56
CA GLY A 47 -5.70 -5.67 6.10
C GLY A 47 -6.30 -6.12 7.42
N ASN A 48 -6.72 -7.38 7.54
CA ASN A 48 -7.28 -7.96 8.77
C ASN A 48 -6.27 -7.97 9.95
N GLU A 49 -4.99 -8.09 9.66
CA GLU A 49 -3.91 -7.97 10.67
C GLU A 49 -3.56 -6.49 10.97
N GLY A 50 -4.21 -5.52 10.31
CA GLY A 50 -3.98 -4.09 10.49
C GLY A 50 -2.74 -3.54 9.79
N PHE A 51 -2.00 -4.35 9.03
CA PHE A 51 -0.73 -3.95 8.42
C PHE A 51 -0.89 -2.85 7.36
N LEU A 52 -2.02 -2.85 6.63
CA LEU A 52 -2.27 -1.83 5.60
C LEU A 52 -2.76 -0.50 6.19
N GLY A 53 -3.23 -0.51 7.44
CA GLY A 53 -3.79 0.66 8.13
C GLY A 53 -2.82 1.38 9.07
N MET A 54 -1.56 0.95 9.16
CA MET A 54 -0.59 1.55 10.09
C MET A 54 -0.29 3.01 9.76
N GLY A 55 -0.43 3.89 10.75
CA GLY A 55 -0.17 5.32 10.63
C GLY A 55 -1.31 6.12 9.98
N TYR A 56 -2.43 5.49 9.66
CA TYR A 56 -3.64 6.16 9.16
C TYR A 56 -4.62 6.48 10.29
N PRO A 57 -5.51 7.48 10.08
CA PRO A 57 -6.51 7.87 11.09
C PRO A 57 -7.47 6.71 11.45
N GLU A 58 -7.74 6.56 12.74
CA GLU A 58 -8.62 5.50 13.26
C GLU A 58 -10.05 5.60 12.72
N GLU A 59 -10.54 6.82 12.45
CA GLU A 59 -11.87 7.06 11.86
C GLU A 59 -12.06 6.42 10.47
N TYR A 60 -10.94 6.09 9.78
CA TYR A 60 -10.95 5.39 8.49
C TYR A 60 -10.47 3.94 8.60
N GLY A 61 -10.34 3.42 9.82
CA GLY A 61 -9.88 2.04 10.06
C GLY A 61 -8.36 1.89 10.15
N GLY A 62 -7.64 2.98 10.33
CA GLY A 62 -6.22 2.97 10.60
C GLY A 62 -5.87 2.65 12.05
N THR A 63 -4.60 2.50 12.33
CA THR A 63 -4.04 2.30 13.66
C THR A 63 -2.90 3.28 13.92
N GLN A 64 -2.76 3.71 15.17
CA GLN A 64 -1.64 4.57 15.54
C GLN A 64 -0.31 3.84 15.30
N ALA A 65 0.57 4.49 14.58
CA ALA A 65 1.92 4.01 14.32
C ALA A 65 2.85 5.20 14.07
N ASP A 66 4.05 5.12 14.58
CA ASP A 66 5.11 6.07 14.28
C ASP A 66 5.98 5.61 13.09
N VAL A 67 6.96 6.40 12.73
CA VAL A 67 7.88 6.10 11.63
C VAL A 67 8.68 4.80 11.87
N PHE A 68 8.94 4.45 13.13
CA PHE A 68 9.69 3.23 13.46
C PHE A 68 8.87 1.97 13.25
N HIS A 69 7.54 2.01 13.41
CA HIS A 69 6.65 0.92 13.00
C HIS A 69 6.72 0.70 11.48
N GLN A 70 6.77 1.78 10.68
CA GLN A 70 6.92 1.65 9.23
C GLN A 70 8.28 1.06 8.82
N ILE A 71 9.35 1.42 9.54
CA ILE A 71 10.68 0.83 9.35
C ILE A 71 10.65 -0.67 9.66
N VAL A 72 10.07 -1.06 10.80
CA VAL A 72 9.91 -2.47 11.17
C VAL A 72 9.11 -3.24 10.11
N PHE A 73 8.02 -2.65 9.62
CA PHE A 73 7.24 -3.26 8.55
C PHE A 73 8.07 -3.51 7.30
N ALA A 74 8.81 -2.51 6.83
CA ALA A 74 9.64 -2.63 5.64
C ALA A 74 10.76 -3.68 5.83
N GLU A 75 11.47 -3.64 6.96
CA GLU A 75 12.53 -4.61 7.28
C GLU A 75 12.02 -6.05 7.31
N GLU A 76 10.92 -6.31 8.01
CA GLU A 76 10.42 -7.67 8.15
C GLU A 76 9.75 -8.18 6.87
N MET A 77 8.98 -7.34 6.17
CA MET A 77 8.36 -7.74 4.90
C MET A 77 9.39 -8.12 3.84
N MET A 78 10.51 -7.41 3.77
CA MET A 78 11.60 -7.76 2.83
C MET A 78 12.22 -9.14 3.08
N ARG A 79 12.03 -9.73 4.27
CA ARG A 79 12.50 -11.09 4.57
C ARG A 79 11.75 -12.18 3.80
N CYS A 80 10.61 -11.86 3.19
CA CYS A 80 9.87 -12.79 2.33
C CYS A 80 10.59 -13.14 1.02
N GLY A 81 11.61 -12.35 0.63
CA GLY A 81 12.40 -12.59 -0.58
C GLY A 81 11.80 -12.04 -1.88
N SER A 82 10.59 -11.44 -1.84
CA SER A 82 9.92 -10.86 -3.02
C SER A 82 9.76 -9.35 -2.88
N VAL A 83 10.54 -8.59 -3.64
CA VAL A 83 10.43 -7.12 -3.71
C VAL A 83 9.10 -6.72 -4.37
N GLY A 84 8.71 -7.42 -5.44
CA GLY A 84 7.47 -7.16 -6.18
C GLY A 84 6.23 -7.29 -5.30
N LEU A 85 6.17 -8.34 -4.47
CA LEU A 85 5.09 -8.54 -3.51
C LEU A 85 5.04 -7.41 -2.48
N VAL A 86 6.18 -7.05 -1.88
CA VAL A 86 6.25 -5.99 -0.86
C VAL A 86 5.84 -4.64 -1.43
N CYS A 87 6.32 -4.28 -2.62
CA CYS A 87 5.92 -3.05 -3.31
C CYS A 87 4.42 -3.05 -3.63
N SER A 88 3.87 -4.18 -4.06
CA SER A 88 2.45 -4.29 -4.38
C SER A 88 1.57 -4.14 -3.14
N LEU A 89 1.86 -4.86 -2.04
CA LEU A 89 1.14 -4.70 -0.77
C LEU A 89 1.27 -3.29 -0.20
N GLY A 90 2.44 -2.65 -0.37
CA GLY A 90 2.71 -1.29 0.05
C GLY A 90 2.12 -0.20 -0.84
N SER A 91 1.48 -0.52 -1.96
CA SER A 91 0.98 0.48 -2.93
C SER A 91 0.00 1.49 -2.34
N SER A 92 -0.82 1.06 -1.37
CA SER A 92 -1.74 1.94 -0.64
C SER A 92 -1.03 3.07 0.12
N ALA A 93 0.21 2.87 0.56
CA ALA A 93 0.99 3.90 1.25
C ALA A 93 1.31 5.11 0.36
N ILE A 94 1.23 4.96 -0.96
CA ILE A 94 1.44 6.05 -1.91
C ILE A 94 0.09 6.60 -2.41
N ALA A 95 -0.90 5.74 -2.60
CA ALA A 95 -2.17 6.11 -3.22
C ALA A 95 -3.20 6.71 -2.26
N VAL A 96 -3.21 6.30 -0.98
CA VAL A 96 -4.17 6.78 0.03
C VAL A 96 -3.87 8.20 0.53
N PRO A 97 -2.62 8.61 0.80
CA PRO A 97 -2.33 9.94 1.33
C PRO A 97 -2.90 11.10 0.50
N PRO A 98 -2.84 11.13 -0.84
CA PRO A 98 -3.48 12.18 -1.63
C PRO A 98 -5.00 12.25 -1.44
N ILE A 99 -5.66 11.10 -1.25
CA ILE A 99 -7.11 11.06 -0.98
C ILE A 99 -7.42 11.68 0.38
N LEU A 100 -6.61 11.36 1.40
CA LEU A 100 -6.76 11.94 2.74
C LEU A 100 -6.47 13.43 2.77
N ALA A 101 -5.47 13.89 2.02
CA ALA A 101 -5.07 15.30 2.02
C ALA A 101 -6.03 16.20 1.20
N LEU A 102 -6.52 15.71 0.07
CA LEU A 102 -7.20 16.53 -0.93
C LEU A 102 -8.65 16.10 -1.21
N GLY A 103 -9.03 14.89 -0.82
CA GLY A 103 -10.36 14.35 -1.07
C GLY A 103 -11.45 15.01 -0.20
N THR A 104 -12.68 14.99 -0.70
CA THR A 104 -13.86 15.31 0.12
C THR A 104 -14.09 14.23 1.17
N GLU A 105 -14.85 14.53 2.23
CA GLU A 105 -15.19 13.54 3.26
C GLU A 105 -15.92 12.31 2.67
N GLU A 106 -16.74 12.52 1.66
CA GLU A 106 -17.38 11.43 0.93
C GLU A 106 -16.36 10.53 0.23
N GLN A 107 -15.38 11.13 -0.45
CA GLN A 107 -14.31 10.39 -1.12
C GLN A 107 -13.43 9.63 -0.11
N LYS A 108 -13.05 10.27 0.99
CA LYS A 108 -12.26 9.63 2.05
C LYS A 108 -12.99 8.40 2.60
N LYS A 109 -14.25 8.56 3.02
CA LYS A 109 -15.08 7.46 3.56
C LYS A 109 -15.32 6.34 2.55
N LYS A 110 -15.41 6.68 1.26
CA LYS A 110 -15.65 5.70 0.19
C LYS A 110 -14.42 4.86 -0.15
N TYR A 111 -13.22 5.45 -0.14
CA TYR A 111 -12.03 4.81 -0.69
C TYR A 111 -11.02 4.38 0.37
N VAL A 112 -10.88 5.13 1.47
CA VAL A 112 -9.81 4.85 2.44
C VAL A 112 -10.09 3.58 3.25
N PRO A 113 -11.26 3.41 3.91
CA PRO A 113 -11.51 2.21 4.71
C PRO A 113 -11.37 0.90 3.92
N PRO A 114 -11.97 0.74 2.73
CA PRO A 114 -11.81 -0.51 1.99
C PRO A 114 -10.39 -0.73 1.46
N ALA A 115 -9.60 0.33 1.24
CA ALA A 115 -8.18 0.20 0.89
C ALA A 115 -7.35 -0.31 2.09
N LEU A 116 -7.59 0.23 3.29
CA LEU A 116 -6.89 -0.21 4.50
C LEU A 116 -7.32 -1.61 4.96
N ALA A 117 -8.55 -1.99 4.69
CA ALA A 117 -9.05 -3.35 4.96
C ALA A 117 -8.60 -4.39 3.93
N GLY A 118 -7.96 -3.98 2.81
CA GLY A 118 -7.55 -4.87 1.73
C GLY A 118 -8.69 -5.36 0.83
N ASP A 119 -9.87 -4.75 0.94
CA ASP A 119 -11.02 -5.01 0.05
C ASP A 119 -10.86 -4.33 -1.30
N MET A 120 -10.11 -3.22 -1.32
CA MET A 120 -9.79 -2.43 -2.50
C MET A 120 -8.27 -2.24 -2.59
N ILE A 121 -7.72 -2.39 -3.77
CA ILE A 121 -6.29 -2.11 -4.02
C ILE A 121 -6.19 -0.68 -4.55
N ALA A 122 -5.49 0.17 -3.81
CA ALA A 122 -5.20 1.54 -4.22
C ALA A 122 -3.79 1.64 -4.81
N VAL A 123 -3.69 2.20 -6.02
CA VAL A 123 -2.41 2.38 -6.71
C VAL A 123 -2.30 3.78 -7.29
N LEU A 124 -1.07 4.25 -7.48
CA LEU A 124 -0.78 5.54 -8.09
C LEU A 124 -0.13 5.31 -9.46
N GLY A 125 -0.84 5.65 -10.53
CA GLY A 125 -0.34 5.60 -11.90
C GLY A 125 0.31 6.92 -12.30
N ILE A 126 1.63 7.01 -12.31
CA ILE A 126 2.38 8.23 -12.68
C ILE A 126 3.04 8.07 -14.05
N THR A 127 3.91 7.06 -14.19
CA THR A 127 4.76 6.88 -15.36
C THR A 127 3.97 6.77 -16.65
N GLU A 128 4.43 7.47 -17.69
CA GLU A 128 3.89 7.46 -19.04
C GLU A 128 4.97 7.02 -20.04
N PRO A 129 4.61 6.58 -21.25
CA PRO A 129 5.60 6.28 -22.30
C PRO A 129 6.55 7.45 -22.60
N SER A 130 6.13 8.69 -22.32
CA SER A 130 6.90 9.91 -22.52
C SER A 130 7.84 10.27 -21.37
N GLY A 131 7.65 9.71 -20.16
CA GLY A 131 8.49 10.04 -19.01
C GLY A 131 7.94 9.55 -17.67
N GLY A 132 8.82 9.46 -16.65
CA GLY A 132 8.48 9.03 -15.29
C GLY A 132 8.84 10.10 -14.26
N SER A 133 10.11 10.49 -14.18
CA SER A 133 10.59 11.49 -13.20
C SER A 133 10.09 12.91 -13.47
N ASP A 134 9.79 13.23 -14.72
CA ASP A 134 9.25 14.54 -15.13
C ASP A 134 7.73 14.56 -15.00
N VAL A 135 7.24 14.52 -13.78
CA VAL A 135 5.80 14.49 -13.45
C VAL A 135 5.08 15.78 -13.82
N ALA A 136 5.80 16.88 -14.02
CA ALA A 136 5.22 18.15 -14.43
C ALA A 136 4.73 18.14 -15.90
N ASN A 137 5.29 17.27 -16.73
CA ASN A 137 4.98 17.17 -18.16
C ASN A 137 4.15 15.93 -18.50
N LEU A 138 3.31 15.43 -17.58
CA LEU A 138 2.36 14.35 -17.84
C LEU A 138 1.39 14.72 -18.97
N LEU A 139 1.22 13.82 -19.92
CA LEU A 139 0.36 14.00 -21.10
C LEU A 139 -1.08 13.53 -20.87
N THR A 140 -1.31 12.63 -19.91
CA THR A 140 -2.67 12.22 -19.54
C THR A 140 -3.49 13.41 -19.07
N LYS A 141 -4.62 13.64 -19.71
CA LYS A 141 -5.50 14.79 -19.45
C LYS A 141 -6.89 14.33 -19.06
N ALA A 142 -7.48 15.03 -18.08
CA ALA A 142 -8.88 14.93 -17.73
C ALA A 142 -9.61 16.22 -18.11
N VAL A 143 -10.57 16.13 -19.03
CA VAL A 143 -11.36 17.26 -19.50
C VAL A 143 -12.78 17.14 -18.98
N ARG A 144 -13.27 18.15 -18.27
CA ARG A 144 -14.64 18.15 -17.76
C ARG A 144 -15.65 18.30 -18.90
N LYS A 145 -16.67 17.43 -18.93
CA LYS A 145 -17.80 17.48 -19.87
C LYS A 145 -19.09 17.25 -19.09
N GLY A 146 -19.78 18.35 -18.74
CA GLY A 146 -20.94 18.31 -17.85
C GLY A 146 -20.53 17.82 -16.44
N ASP A 147 -21.20 16.77 -15.98
CA ASP A 147 -20.96 16.16 -14.66
C ASP A 147 -19.89 15.04 -14.69
N ASN A 148 -19.29 14.79 -15.85
CA ASN A 148 -18.28 13.77 -16.02
C ASN A 148 -16.93 14.35 -16.42
N TYR A 149 -15.87 13.55 -16.25
CA TYR A 149 -14.54 13.81 -16.82
C TYR A 149 -14.25 12.78 -17.91
N ILE A 150 -13.75 13.27 -19.05
CA ILE A 150 -13.20 12.41 -20.10
C ILE A 150 -11.68 12.38 -19.89
N VAL A 151 -11.15 11.20 -19.60
CA VAL A 151 -9.72 10.99 -19.36
C VAL A 151 -9.11 10.33 -20.60
N ASN A 152 -8.06 10.94 -21.15
CA ASN A 152 -7.29 10.43 -22.28
C ASN A 152 -5.80 10.43 -21.93
N GLY A 153 -5.13 9.32 -22.16
CA GLY A 153 -3.71 9.15 -21.91
C GLY A 153 -3.31 7.69 -21.84
N SER A 154 -2.03 7.46 -21.59
CA SER A 154 -1.46 6.13 -21.41
C SER A 154 -0.55 6.13 -20.19
N LYS A 155 -0.58 5.06 -19.43
CA LYS A 155 0.34 4.81 -18.31
C LYS A 155 1.15 3.55 -18.62
N THR A 156 2.36 3.46 -18.05
CA THR A 156 3.26 2.31 -18.24
C THR A 156 3.92 1.94 -16.92
N PHE A 157 4.23 0.66 -16.75
CA PHE A 157 4.83 0.10 -15.52
C PHE A 157 4.00 0.36 -14.24
N ILE A 158 2.68 0.18 -14.30
CA ILE A 158 1.77 0.36 -13.17
C ILE A 158 1.44 -1.01 -12.56
#